data_c3cac34729a55f7327abc684e62f8e3e
#
_entry.id   c3cac34729a55f7327abc684e62f8e3e
#
_cell.length_a   1.000
_cell.length_b   1.000
_cell.length_c   1.000
_cell.angle_alpha   90.00
_cell.angle_beta   90.00
_cell.angle_gamma   90.00
#
_symmetry.space_group_name_H-M   'P 1'
#
loop_
_entity.id
_entity.type
_entity.pdbx_description
1 polymer ?
#
loop_
_entity_poly.entity_id
_entity_poly.type
_entity_poly.pdbx_seq_one_letter_code
_entity_poly.pdbx_strand_id
1 'polypeptide(L)'
;MPVIDWIRTDLQHPWPDGTSSLYYDRIRFAYFDIRILEREGAEKDYTEEELQKVAELDKVITEAEKDALIDTIIVKTQGFVNGNIKEGDKNPVSIFKRLLALYKDINRDALRENMRYFLSAIMPVCEEYGVNMCVHPDDPPFQVLGLPRIVTNENDIEWFLNAVDNPHNGLTFCAGSL
;
A
#
# COMPACT_ATOMS: atom_id res chain seq x y z
N MET A 1 -10.91 1.53 -6.40
CA MET A 1 -9.61 2.23 -6.32
C MET A 1 -8.82 1.66 -5.16
N PRO A 2 -7.54 1.40 -5.24
CA PRO A 2 -6.76 0.97 -4.11
C PRO A 2 -6.72 2.10 -3.06
N VAL A 3 -6.89 1.75 -1.78
CA VAL A 3 -6.73 2.71 -0.68
C VAL A 3 -5.27 3.01 -0.45
N ILE A 4 -4.43 2.06 -0.80
CA ILE A 4 -2.98 2.12 -0.61
C ILE A 4 -2.35 1.82 -1.97
N ASP A 5 -1.56 2.76 -2.44
CA ASP A 5 -0.74 2.62 -3.63
C ASP A 5 0.51 1.78 -3.27
N TRP A 6 1.67 2.36 -3.29
CA TRP A 6 2.90 1.73 -2.82
C TRP A 6 3.33 2.39 -1.50
N ILE A 7 4.09 1.67 -0.66
CA ILE A 7 4.51 2.19 0.64
C ILE A 7 6.02 2.19 0.76
N ARG A 8 6.56 3.33 1.18
CA ARG A 8 7.96 3.48 1.61
C ARG A 8 8.01 4.30 2.89
N THR A 9 9.01 4.02 3.70
CA THR A 9 9.30 4.77 4.93
C THR A 9 10.38 5.82 4.72
N ASP A 10 11.15 5.69 3.63
CA ASP A 10 12.15 6.65 3.19
C ASP A 10 12.25 6.64 1.65
N LEU A 11 12.29 7.80 1.04
CA LEU A 11 12.38 7.97 -0.41
C LEU A 11 13.81 8.17 -0.91
N GLN A 12 14.76 8.43 -0.02
CA GLN A 12 16.17 8.70 -0.33
C GLN A 12 17.10 8.09 0.72
N HIS A 13 16.83 6.84 1.09
CA HIS A 13 17.67 6.14 2.07
C HIS A 13 19.12 6.07 1.59
N PRO A 14 20.08 6.65 2.34
CA PRO A 14 21.47 6.69 1.92
C PRO A 14 22.17 5.35 2.17
N TRP A 15 22.98 4.93 1.23
CA TRP A 15 23.83 3.75 1.36
C TRP A 15 25.30 4.13 1.59
N PRO A 16 26.12 3.25 2.19
CA PRO A 16 27.53 3.51 2.47
C PRO A 16 28.38 3.83 1.25
N ASP A 17 27.97 3.39 0.06
CA ASP A 17 28.63 3.66 -1.21
C ASP A 17 28.30 5.05 -1.81
N GLY A 18 27.49 5.85 -1.12
CA GLY A 18 27.08 7.18 -1.55
C GLY A 18 25.85 7.20 -2.47
N THR A 19 25.26 6.04 -2.77
CA THR A 19 24.00 5.97 -3.49
C THR A 19 22.80 6.14 -2.55
N SER A 20 21.60 6.31 -3.11
CA SER A 20 20.35 6.29 -2.35
C SER A 20 19.30 5.46 -3.05
N SER A 21 18.36 4.93 -2.29
CA SER A 21 17.21 4.18 -2.83
C SER A 21 15.92 4.45 -2.07
N LEU A 22 14.82 4.04 -2.68
CA LEU A 22 13.55 3.88 -1.97
C LEU A 22 13.72 2.76 -0.93
N TYR A 23 13.24 2.99 0.29
CA TYR A 23 13.41 2.05 1.38
C TYR A 23 12.12 1.83 2.18
N TYR A 24 11.85 0.57 2.50
CA TYR A 24 10.77 0.18 3.40
C TYR A 24 11.37 -0.43 4.66
N ASP A 25 11.28 0.30 5.76
CA ASP A 25 11.67 -0.17 7.10
C ASP A 25 10.43 -0.71 7.81
N ARG A 26 10.42 -2.01 8.05
CA ARG A 26 9.32 -2.71 8.69
C ARG A 26 9.03 -2.19 10.10
N ILE A 27 10.05 -1.82 10.86
CA ILE A 27 9.88 -1.33 12.24
C ILE A 27 9.37 0.11 12.27
N ARG A 28 9.89 0.98 11.41
CA ARG A 28 9.38 2.35 11.26
C ARG A 28 7.94 2.36 10.74
N PHE A 29 7.60 1.44 9.84
CA PHE A 29 6.22 1.27 9.39
C PHE A 29 5.30 0.76 10.50
N ALA A 30 5.73 -0.25 11.28
CA ALA A 30 4.98 -0.74 12.43
C ALA A 30 4.79 0.38 13.48
N TYR A 31 5.81 1.19 13.72
CA TYR A 31 5.70 2.38 14.57
C TYR A 31 4.63 3.34 14.05
N PHE A 32 4.64 3.65 12.77
CA PHE A 32 3.62 4.49 12.15
C PHE A 32 2.22 3.92 12.35
N ASP A 33 2.01 2.63 12.08
CA ASP A 33 0.72 1.96 12.17
C ASP A 33 0.17 1.93 13.62
N ILE A 34 1.05 1.60 14.58
CA ILE A 34 0.67 1.41 15.99
C ILE A 34 0.61 2.72 16.76
N ARG A 35 1.61 3.63 16.59
CA ARG A 35 1.78 4.82 17.44
C ARG A 35 1.28 6.11 16.81
N ILE A 36 1.35 6.24 15.49
CA ILE A 36 0.91 7.46 14.79
C ILE A 36 -0.52 7.29 14.30
N LEU A 37 -0.76 6.21 13.56
CA LEU A 37 -2.08 5.90 13.03
C LEU A 37 -3.01 5.32 14.11
N GLU A 38 -2.47 4.67 15.15
CA GLU A 38 -3.24 4.04 16.24
C GLU A 38 -4.36 3.14 15.69
N ARG A 39 -4.04 2.34 14.68
CA ARG A 39 -5.02 1.44 14.05
C ARG A 39 -5.44 0.37 15.06
N GLU A 40 -6.75 0.19 15.22
CA GLU A 40 -7.29 -0.84 16.11
C GLU A 40 -6.82 -2.24 15.70
N GLY A 41 -6.19 -2.94 16.65
CA GLY A 41 -5.67 -4.29 16.44
C GLY A 41 -4.40 -4.38 15.60
N ALA A 42 -3.71 -3.27 15.34
CA ALA A 42 -2.49 -3.23 14.53
C ALA A 42 -1.41 -4.21 15.05
N GLU A 43 -1.28 -4.36 16.36
CA GLU A 43 -0.28 -5.23 16.98
C GLU A 43 -0.37 -6.69 16.51
N LYS A 44 -1.54 -7.15 16.06
CA LYS A 44 -1.73 -8.53 15.56
C LYS A 44 -1.03 -8.81 14.24
N ASP A 45 -0.65 -7.76 13.51
CA ASP A 45 0.01 -7.87 12.21
C ASP A 45 1.55 -7.91 12.33
N TYR A 46 2.07 -7.87 13.57
CA TYR A 46 3.49 -7.82 13.87
C TYR A 46 3.90 -8.90 14.85
N THR A 47 5.13 -9.39 14.70
CA THR A 47 5.72 -10.37 15.64
C THR A 47 6.08 -9.72 16.97
N GLU A 48 6.26 -10.53 18.01
CA GLU A 48 6.72 -10.03 19.34
C GLU A 48 8.07 -9.31 19.25
N GLU A 49 8.98 -9.80 18.39
CA GLU A 49 10.28 -9.16 18.17
C GLU A 49 10.12 -7.78 17.51
N GLU A 50 9.23 -7.66 16.53
CA GLU A 50 8.92 -6.37 15.88
C GLU A 50 8.29 -5.39 16.87
N LEU A 51 7.35 -5.85 17.70
CA LEU A 51 6.72 -5.02 18.74
C LEU A 51 7.73 -4.53 19.78
N GLN A 52 8.69 -5.37 20.16
CA GLN A 52 9.77 -4.97 21.07
C GLN A 52 10.63 -3.86 20.43
N LYS A 53 11.01 -4.03 19.15
CA LYS A 53 11.78 -3.00 18.42
C LYS A 53 10.99 -1.70 18.26
N VAL A 54 9.67 -1.76 18.06
CA VAL A 54 8.79 -0.58 18.07
C VAL A 54 8.82 0.14 19.42
N ALA A 55 8.77 -0.63 20.53
CA ALA A 55 8.84 -0.05 21.86
C ALA A 55 10.22 0.57 22.19
N GLU A 56 11.29 0.06 21.59
CA GLU A 56 12.62 0.66 21.68
C GLU A 56 12.71 1.94 20.85
N LEU A 57 12.20 1.92 19.63
CA LEU A 57 12.14 3.09 18.76
C LEU A 57 11.32 4.23 19.40
N ASP A 58 10.22 3.91 20.07
CA ASP A 58 9.34 4.88 20.75
C ASP A 58 10.06 5.73 21.80
N LYS A 59 11.14 5.20 22.39
CA LYS A 59 11.94 5.93 23.41
C LYS A 59 12.91 6.96 22.81
N VAL A 60 13.23 6.83 21.52
CA VAL A 60 14.31 7.61 20.90
C VAL A 60 13.88 8.41 19.68
N ILE A 61 12.76 8.07 19.07
CA ILE A 61 12.26 8.73 17.87
C ILE A 61 11.91 10.19 18.17
N THR A 62 12.36 11.08 17.31
CA THR A 62 12.10 12.52 17.43
C THR A 62 10.79 12.92 16.75
N GLU A 63 10.22 14.07 17.13
CA GLU A 63 9.02 14.61 16.45
C GLU A 63 9.28 14.85 14.95
N ALA A 64 10.47 15.32 14.58
CA ALA A 64 10.84 15.51 13.18
C ALA A 64 10.84 14.20 12.38
N GLU A 65 11.23 13.07 12.99
CA GLU A 65 11.17 11.75 12.35
C GLU A 65 9.74 11.25 12.24
N LYS A 66 8.87 11.51 13.21
CA LYS A 66 7.43 11.21 13.12
C LYS A 66 6.77 11.99 12.00
N ASP A 67 7.04 13.28 11.91
CA ASP A 67 6.54 14.13 10.82
C ASP A 67 7.03 13.65 9.46
N ALA A 68 8.30 13.24 9.36
CA ALA A 68 8.86 12.67 8.14
C ALA A 68 8.17 11.35 7.74
N LEU A 69 7.82 10.48 8.70
CA LEU A 69 7.06 9.26 8.43
C LEU A 69 5.64 9.58 7.94
N ILE A 70 4.95 10.53 8.56
CA ILE A 70 3.62 10.99 8.12
C ILE A 70 3.69 11.53 6.70
N ASP A 71 4.62 12.43 6.42
CA ASP A 71 4.80 13.03 5.10
C ASP A 71 5.12 11.97 4.04
N THR A 72 6.04 11.06 4.34
CA THR A 72 6.46 10.02 3.40
C THR A 72 5.33 9.01 3.17
N ILE A 73 4.76 8.43 4.24
CA ILE A 73 3.79 7.33 4.11
C ILE A 73 2.43 7.82 3.64
N ILE A 74 1.96 8.99 4.08
CA ILE A 74 0.63 9.49 3.73
C ILE A 74 0.67 10.43 2.55
N VAL A 75 1.53 11.46 2.59
CA VAL A 75 1.45 12.57 1.63
C VAL A 75 2.14 12.22 0.31
N LYS A 76 3.37 11.68 0.37
CA LYS A 76 4.20 11.48 -0.82
C LYS A 76 3.95 10.16 -1.54
N THR A 77 3.63 9.08 -0.82
CA THR A 77 3.51 7.75 -1.42
C THR A 77 2.07 7.34 -1.75
N GLN A 78 1.06 8.11 -1.32
CA GLN A 78 -0.33 7.84 -1.64
C GLN A 78 -0.86 8.82 -2.71
N GLY A 79 -0.46 8.60 -3.96
CA GLY A 79 -0.75 9.52 -5.06
C GLY A 79 -2.24 9.85 -5.25
N PHE A 80 -3.15 8.89 -5.03
CA PHE A 80 -4.60 9.13 -5.09
C PHE A 80 -5.11 9.91 -3.86
N VAL A 81 -4.41 9.83 -2.75
CA VAL A 81 -4.71 10.57 -1.53
C VAL A 81 -4.32 12.04 -1.69
N ASN A 82 -3.34 12.34 -2.54
CA ASN A 82 -2.91 13.71 -2.85
C ASN A 82 -4.05 14.59 -3.41
N GLY A 83 -5.09 14.01 -4.02
CA GLY A 83 -6.32 14.72 -4.36
C GLY A 83 -7.16 15.14 -3.14
N ASN A 84 -6.97 14.47 -2.00
CA ASN A 84 -7.74 14.65 -0.78
C ASN A 84 -6.90 15.16 0.40
N ILE A 85 -5.57 14.97 0.33
CA ILE A 85 -4.58 15.45 1.32
C ILE A 85 -3.57 16.29 0.54
N LYS A 86 -3.55 17.59 0.78
CA LYS A 86 -2.60 18.50 0.17
C LYS A 86 -1.45 18.75 1.12
N GLU A 87 -0.26 19.01 0.57
CA GLU A 87 0.87 19.51 1.33
C GLU A 87 0.43 20.73 2.16
N GLY A 88 0.64 20.67 3.48
CA GLY A 88 0.16 21.70 4.41
C GLY A 88 -1.21 21.41 5.04
N ASP A 89 -1.87 20.30 4.75
CA ASP A 89 -3.08 19.88 5.48
C ASP A 89 -2.76 19.69 6.97
N LYS A 90 -3.56 20.34 7.82
CA LYS A 90 -3.33 20.38 9.26
C LYS A 90 -3.52 19.04 9.96
N ASN A 91 -4.10 18.02 9.28
CA ASN A 91 -4.33 16.71 9.88
C ASN A 91 -4.40 15.57 8.85
N PRO A 92 -3.29 15.24 8.16
CA PRO A 92 -3.26 14.18 7.16
C PRO A 92 -3.59 12.80 7.76
N VAL A 93 -3.22 12.54 9.01
CA VAL A 93 -3.50 11.28 9.71
C VAL A 93 -5.00 11.06 9.87
N SER A 94 -5.77 12.07 10.27
CA SER A 94 -7.23 11.96 10.40
C SER A 94 -7.92 11.69 9.08
N ILE A 95 -7.47 12.34 8.01
CA ILE A 95 -8.02 12.13 6.66
C ILE A 95 -7.71 10.69 6.23
N PHE A 96 -6.49 10.22 6.45
CA PHE A 96 -6.08 8.87 6.12
C PHE A 96 -6.87 7.80 6.90
N LYS A 97 -7.04 7.96 8.22
CA LYS A 97 -7.91 7.10 9.06
C LYS A 97 -9.33 7.00 8.48
N ARG A 98 -9.91 8.12 8.06
CA ARG A 98 -11.25 8.14 7.47
C ARG A 98 -11.32 7.39 6.14
N LEU A 99 -10.28 7.50 5.29
CA LEU A 99 -10.21 6.77 4.03
C LEU A 99 -10.04 5.27 4.27
N LEU A 100 -9.19 4.87 5.22
CA LEU A 100 -9.03 3.46 5.61
C LEU A 100 -10.33 2.85 6.12
N ALA A 101 -11.11 3.60 6.89
CA ALA A 101 -12.38 3.13 7.44
C ALA A 101 -13.42 2.76 6.36
N LEU A 102 -13.31 3.27 5.14
CA LEU A 102 -14.16 2.88 4.01
C LEU A 102 -13.94 1.41 3.58
N TYR A 103 -12.84 0.80 3.99
CA TYR A 103 -12.45 -0.56 3.59
C TYR A 103 -12.53 -1.58 4.72
N LYS A 104 -13.04 -1.20 5.90
CA LYS A 104 -13.08 -2.07 7.08
C LYS A 104 -13.79 -3.42 6.86
N ASP A 105 -14.78 -3.43 5.94
CA ASP A 105 -15.58 -4.62 5.62
C ASP A 105 -15.14 -5.28 4.30
N ILE A 106 -14.05 -4.82 3.69
CA ILE A 106 -13.51 -5.36 2.44
C ILE A 106 -12.43 -6.40 2.77
N ASN A 107 -12.81 -7.66 2.74
CA ASN A 107 -11.86 -8.77 2.80
C ASN A 107 -11.27 -9.08 1.41
N ARG A 108 -10.38 -10.07 1.35
CA ARG A 108 -9.68 -10.48 0.13
C ARG A 108 -10.66 -10.89 -0.99
N ASP A 109 -11.70 -11.64 -0.68
CA ASP A 109 -12.66 -12.12 -1.66
C ASP A 109 -13.50 -10.97 -2.20
N ALA A 110 -13.97 -10.07 -1.33
CA ALA A 110 -14.69 -8.86 -1.74
C ALA A 110 -13.80 -7.96 -2.62
N LEU A 111 -12.51 -7.82 -2.32
CA LEU A 111 -11.58 -7.05 -3.15
C LEU A 111 -11.40 -7.70 -4.53
N ARG A 112 -11.30 -9.03 -4.59
CA ARG A 112 -11.24 -9.78 -5.85
C ARG A 112 -12.51 -9.61 -6.68
N GLU A 113 -13.69 -9.69 -6.08
CA GLU A 113 -14.95 -9.46 -6.79
C GLU A 113 -15.07 -8.02 -7.31
N ASN A 114 -14.63 -7.03 -6.53
CA ASN A 114 -14.58 -5.64 -6.98
C ASN A 114 -13.63 -5.49 -8.19
N MET A 115 -12.48 -6.17 -8.18
CA MET A 115 -11.54 -6.18 -9.31
C MET A 115 -12.17 -6.83 -10.54
N ARG A 116 -12.83 -7.99 -10.39
CA ARG A 116 -13.53 -8.67 -11.48
C ARG A 116 -14.61 -7.79 -12.08
N TYR A 117 -15.43 -7.16 -11.24
CA TYR A 117 -16.47 -6.23 -11.69
C TYR A 117 -15.86 -5.07 -12.50
N PHE A 118 -14.80 -4.46 -12.01
CA PHE A 118 -14.11 -3.38 -12.71
C PHE A 118 -13.57 -3.83 -14.07
N LEU A 119 -12.85 -4.95 -14.11
CA LEU A 119 -12.29 -5.50 -15.35
C LEU A 119 -13.40 -5.81 -16.36
N SER A 120 -14.47 -6.47 -15.92
CA SER A 120 -15.61 -6.79 -16.79
C SER A 120 -16.26 -5.55 -17.40
N ALA A 121 -16.30 -4.45 -16.67
CA ALA A 121 -16.87 -3.20 -17.14
C ALA A 121 -15.99 -2.47 -18.16
N ILE A 122 -14.65 -2.57 -18.05
CA ILE A 122 -13.73 -1.84 -18.93
C ILE A 122 -13.26 -2.64 -20.15
N MET A 123 -13.26 -3.97 -20.10
CA MET A 123 -12.75 -4.79 -21.20
C MET A 123 -13.41 -4.52 -22.55
N PRO A 124 -14.73 -4.32 -22.68
CA PRO A 124 -15.33 -3.96 -23.97
C PRO A 124 -14.76 -2.67 -24.57
N VAL A 125 -14.42 -1.69 -23.73
CA VAL A 125 -13.79 -0.45 -24.18
C VAL A 125 -12.34 -0.69 -24.57
N CYS A 126 -11.63 -1.56 -23.86
CA CYS A 126 -10.27 -1.95 -24.20
C CYS A 126 -10.21 -2.63 -25.58
N GLU A 127 -11.17 -3.49 -25.89
CA GLU A 127 -11.29 -4.12 -27.21
C GLU A 127 -11.58 -3.09 -28.31
N GLU A 128 -12.55 -2.21 -28.08
CA GLU A 128 -12.95 -1.19 -29.05
C GLU A 128 -11.78 -0.27 -29.43
N TYR A 129 -10.95 0.09 -28.47
CA TYR A 129 -9.85 1.05 -28.68
C TYR A 129 -8.47 0.40 -28.80
N GLY A 130 -8.36 -0.94 -28.73
CA GLY A 130 -7.09 -1.67 -28.80
C GLY A 130 -6.15 -1.34 -27.63
N VAL A 131 -6.67 -1.12 -26.43
CA VAL A 131 -5.91 -0.78 -25.21
C VAL A 131 -5.74 -2.01 -24.34
N ASN A 132 -4.51 -2.27 -23.90
CA ASN A 132 -4.23 -3.32 -22.91
C ASN A 132 -4.22 -2.73 -21.51
N MET A 133 -4.96 -3.35 -20.60
CA MET A 133 -4.92 -3.06 -19.16
C MET A 133 -3.99 -4.05 -18.48
N CYS A 134 -3.01 -3.52 -17.74
CA CYS A 134 -2.05 -4.35 -17.04
C CYS A 134 -2.08 -4.01 -15.55
N VAL A 135 -2.31 -5.03 -14.69
CA VAL A 135 -2.15 -4.85 -13.24
C VAL A 135 -0.67 -4.89 -12.89
N HIS A 136 -0.25 -3.99 -12.02
CA HIS A 136 1.05 -4.06 -11.36
C HIS A 136 0.92 -4.91 -10.08
N PRO A 137 1.89 -5.81 -9.77
CA PRO A 137 1.91 -6.54 -8.51
C PRO A 137 1.85 -5.60 -7.31
N ASP A 138 1.26 -6.09 -6.22
CA ASP A 138 1.19 -5.32 -4.97
C ASP A 138 2.60 -5.05 -4.40
N ASP A 139 2.84 -3.83 -3.98
CA ASP A 139 4.10 -3.40 -3.36
C ASP A 139 3.83 -2.66 -2.04
N PRO A 140 4.18 -3.23 -0.88
CA PRO A 140 4.79 -4.54 -0.66
C PRO A 140 3.83 -5.72 -0.94
N PRO A 141 4.36 -6.94 -1.22
CA PRO A 141 3.55 -8.11 -1.56
C PRO A 141 2.98 -8.83 -0.31
N PHE A 142 2.57 -8.10 0.69
CA PHE A 142 1.93 -8.59 1.91
C PHE A 142 0.93 -7.56 2.44
N GLN A 143 0.03 -8.00 3.31
CA GLN A 143 -0.98 -7.13 3.90
C GLN A 143 -0.35 -5.98 4.68
N VAL A 144 -0.92 -4.79 4.53
CA VAL A 144 -0.53 -3.58 5.23
C VAL A 144 -1.77 -2.86 5.73
N LEU A 145 -1.70 -2.28 6.92
CA LEU A 145 -2.79 -1.52 7.54
C LEU A 145 -4.11 -2.30 7.62
N GLY A 146 -4.04 -3.62 7.76
CA GLY A 146 -5.22 -4.49 7.76
C GLY A 146 -5.91 -4.66 6.41
N LEU A 147 -5.36 -4.08 5.33
CA LEU A 147 -5.94 -4.16 4.00
C LEU A 147 -5.44 -5.40 3.25
N PRO A 148 -6.31 -6.15 2.58
CA PRO A 148 -5.90 -7.29 1.78
C PRO A 148 -5.11 -6.86 0.54
N ARG A 149 -4.20 -7.73 0.10
CA ARG A 149 -3.51 -7.66 -1.19
C ARG A 149 -3.97 -8.83 -2.04
N ILE A 150 -4.07 -8.65 -3.36
CA ILE A 150 -4.64 -9.65 -4.27
C ILE A 150 -3.78 -9.97 -5.49
N VAL A 151 -2.59 -9.34 -5.60
CA VAL A 151 -1.59 -9.61 -6.65
C VAL A 151 -0.21 -9.72 -6.01
N THR A 152 0.01 -10.75 -5.20
CA THR A 152 1.21 -10.90 -4.36
C THR A 152 2.06 -12.12 -4.66
N ASN A 153 1.51 -13.09 -5.37
CA ASN A 153 2.15 -14.38 -5.64
C ASN A 153 1.56 -15.04 -6.88
N GLU A 154 2.12 -16.19 -7.27
CA GLU A 154 1.70 -16.95 -8.44
C GLU A 154 0.19 -17.26 -8.48
N ASN A 155 -0.38 -17.72 -7.37
CA ASN A 155 -1.81 -18.05 -7.31
C ASN A 155 -2.70 -16.80 -7.50
N ASP A 156 -2.25 -15.65 -7.01
CA ASP A 156 -2.95 -14.39 -7.22
C ASP A 156 -2.91 -13.94 -8.68
N ILE A 157 -1.74 -14.09 -9.30
CA ILE A 157 -1.54 -13.77 -10.71
C ILE A 157 -2.41 -14.68 -11.59
N GLU A 158 -2.41 -15.98 -11.31
CA GLU A 158 -3.27 -16.93 -12.00
C GLU A 158 -4.75 -16.55 -11.85
N TRP A 159 -5.19 -16.27 -10.63
CA TRP A 159 -6.55 -15.79 -10.38
C TRP A 159 -6.86 -14.52 -11.18
N PHE A 160 -5.96 -13.53 -11.18
CA PHE A 160 -6.17 -12.25 -11.85
C PHE A 160 -6.28 -12.41 -13.36
N LEU A 161 -5.40 -13.19 -13.98
CA LEU A 161 -5.42 -13.43 -15.42
C LEU A 161 -6.69 -14.19 -15.85
N ASN A 162 -7.24 -15.05 -14.98
CA ASN A 162 -8.48 -15.77 -15.20
C ASN A 162 -9.74 -15.03 -14.71
N ALA A 163 -9.60 -13.86 -14.09
CA ALA A 163 -10.75 -13.12 -13.56
C ALA A 163 -11.72 -12.66 -14.64
N VAL A 164 -11.19 -12.31 -15.81
CA VAL A 164 -11.95 -12.01 -17.04
C VAL A 164 -11.19 -12.62 -18.23
N ASP A 165 -11.86 -13.49 -18.99
CA ASP A 165 -11.29 -14.08 -20.20
C ASP A 165 -11.27 -13.06 -21.33
N ASN A 166 -10.20 -12.27 -21.40
CA ASN A 166 -10.03 -11.22 -22.37
C ASN A 166 -8.54 -10.97 -22.66
N PRO A 167 -8.10 -10.92 -23.93
CA PRO A 167 -6.70 -10.72 -24.28
C PRO A 167 -6.15 -9.35 -23.91
N HIS A 168 -7.02 -8.39 -23.58
CA HIS A 168 -6.62 -7.06 -23.10
C HIS A 168 -6.43 -6.99 -21.58
N ASN A 169 -6.68 -8.09 -20.83
CA ASN A 169 -6.37 -8.22 -19.41
C ASN A 169 -4.98 -8.83 -19.23
N GLY A 170 -4.06 -8.15 -18.59
CA GLY A 170 -2.67 -8.57 -18.48
C GLY A 170 -1.96 -8.15 -17.20
N LEU A 171 -0.70 -8.54 -17.10
CA LEU A 171 0.19 -8.27 -15.97
C LEU A 171 1.36 -7.40 -16.39
N THR A 172 1.70 -6.41 -15.57
CA THR A 172 3.02 -5.77 -15.60
C THR A 172 4.00 -6.66 -14.85
N PHE A 173 4.95 -7.27 -15.53
CA PHE A 173 5.98 -8.04 -14.85
C PHE A 173 6.99 -7.10 -14.18
N CYS A 174 6.92 -7.02 -12.85
CA CYS A 174 7.83 -6.22 -12.04
C CYS A 174 8.63 -7.12 -11.10
N ALA A 175 9.89 -7.38 -11.44
CA ALA A 175 10.79 -8.22 -10.63
C ALA A 175 11.14 -7.61 -9.26
N GLY A 176 10.86 -6.32 -9.05
CA GLY A 176 11.06 -5.65 -7.76
C GLY A 176 9.91 -5.83 -6.78
N SER A 177 8.75 -6.30 -7.26
CA SER A 177 7.52 -6.46 -6.45
C SER A 177 7.03 -7.91 -6.36
N LEU A 178 7.70 -8.86 -7.05
CA LEU A 178 7.37 -10.29 -7.06
C LEU A 178 8.43 -11.13 -6.35
#